data_a498eed38755311b53c04feba37eb8a3
#
_entry.id   a498eed38755311b53c04feba37eb8a3
#
_cell.length_a   1.000
_cell.length_b   1.000
_cell.length_c   1.000
_cell.angle_alpha   90.00
_cell.angle_beta   90.00
_cell.angle_gamma   90.00
#
_symmetry.space_group_name_H-M   'P 1'
#
loop_
_entity.id
_entity.type
_entity.pdbx_description
1 polymer ?
#
loop_
_entity_poly.entity_id
_entity_poly.type
_entity_poly.pdbx_seq_one_letter_code
_entity_poly.pdbx_strand_id
1 'polypeptide(L)'
;NGNEIVSDYGAARFLNVEAKSGGGYLPENNTFAKQTVAHNTVVVDEISHFNGKVKTGNKHHPELLFFAKNKQGSMSSAQIDTAYKDVSLKRTMALVKLPEIKKPLVIDIFDVKSDKKSHQLDLPLHYQGQLIDTNFTVDTHTKSISALGDKNGYQHLWLTANSQPEKGLAKVTWLNDNGKFYTQTAIVDGNTEVLFTRIGA
;
A
#
# COMPACT_ATOMS: atom_id res chain seq x y z
N ASN A 1 18.87 11.26 -3.77
CA ASN A 1 18.65 11.77 -5.12
C ASN A 1 17.18 12.09 -5.44
N GLY A 2 16.24 12.00 -4.50
CA GLY A 2 14.91 12.58 -4.59
C GLY A 2 13.93 11.94 -5.59
N ASN A 3 14.18 10.75 -6.09
CA ASN A 3 13.19 10.04 -6.92
C ASN A 3 12.25 9.25 -6.02
N GLU A 4 10.96 9.49 -6.19
CA GLU A 4 9.91 8.71 -5.55
C GLU A 4 9.83 7.32 -6.19
N ILE A 5 9.83 6.27 -5.38
CA ILE A 5 9.79 4.88 -5.81
C ILE A 5 8.43 4.27 -5.47
N VAL A 6 8.00 4.55 -4.26
CA VAL A 6 6.70 4.17 -3.70
C VAL A 6 5.99 5.46 -3.34
N SER A 7 4.79 5.62 -3.86
CA SER A 7 3.99 6.85 -3.72
C SER A 7 3.14 6.82 -2.47
N ASP A 8 2.88 8.00 -1.94
CA ASP A 8 1.82 8.22 -0.97
C ASP A 8 0.93 9.38 -1.42
N TYR A 9 -0.38 9.18 -1.43
CA TYR A 9 -1.33 10.18 -1.86
C TYR A 9 -1.58 11.20 -0.74
N GLY A 10 -0.96 12.39 -0.88
CA GLY A 10 -1.18 13.49 0.07
C GLY A 10 -2.51 14.22 -0.15
N ALA A 11 -2.79 14.59 -1.40
CA ALA A 11 -4.01 15.31 -1.77
C ALA A 11 -4.32 15.15 -3.28
N ALA A 12 -5.60 15.07 -3.63
CA ALA A 12 -6.03 15.16 -5.02
C ALA A 12 -5.83 16.58 -5.56
N ARG A 13 -5.37 16.69 -6.81
CA ARG A 13 -5.09 17.96 -7.49
C ARG A 13 -5.49 17.88 -8.95
N PHE A 14 -5.88 19.01 -9.54
CA PHE A 14 -5.95 19.12 -10.99
C PHE A 14 -4.55 19.16 -11.60
N LEU A 15 -4.37 18.48 -12.72
CA LEU A 15 -3.12 18.52 -13.48
C LEU A 15 -2.89 19.95 -14.02
N ASN A 16 -1.66 20.45 -13.90
CA ASN A 16 -1.22 21.75 -14.42
C ASN A 16 -2.00 22.97 -13.88
N VAL A 17 -2.70 22.83 -12.77
CA VAL A 17 -3.37 23.92 -12.07
C VAL A 17 -2.85 24.01 -10.65
N GLU A 18 -2.42 25.20 -10.24
CA GLU A 18 -2.06 25.43 -8.84
C GLU A 18 -3.32 25.27 -7.97
N ALA A 19 -3.26 24.33 -7.04
CA ALA A 19 -4.41 24.00 -6.22
C ALA A 19 -4.52 24.97 -5.05
N LYS A 20 -5.59 25.75 -5.01
CA LYS A 20 -5.97 26.50 -3.83
C LYS A 20 -6.15 25.55 -2.64
N SER A 21 -5.64 25.91 -1.47
CA SER A 21 -5.75 25.08 -0.25
C SER A 21 -5.30 23.62 -0.45
N GLY A 22 -4.26 23.40 -1.26
CA GLY A 22 -3.74 22.06 -1.54
C GLY A 22 -4.74 21.12 -2.25
N GLY A 23 -5.75 21.67 -2.94
CA GLY A 23 -6.81 20.86 -3.59
C GLY A 23 -7.87 20.34 -2.62
N GLY A 24 -7.89 20.81 -1.37
CA GLY A 24 -8.77 20.32 -0.31
C GLY A 24 -10.28 20.41 -0.60
N TYR A 25 -10.66 21.21 -1.60
CA TYR A 25 -12.06 21.33 -2.08
C TYR A 25 -12.49 20.22 -3.04
N LEU A 26 -11.56 19.41 -3.56
CA LEU A 26 -11.90 18.31 -4.45
C LEU A 26 -12.53 17.16 -3.66
N PRO A 27 -13.65 16.59 -4.11
CA PRO A 27 -14.31 15.48 -3.41
C PRO A 27 -13.39 14.26 -3.27
N GLU A 28 -12.47 14.02 -4.20
CA GLU A 28 -11.52 12.91 -4.21
C GLU A 28 -10.55 12.96 -3.02
N ASN A 29 -10.37 14.12 -2.38
CA ASN A 29 -9.64 14.21 -1.12
C ASN A 29 -10.32 13.41 0.01
N ASN A 30 -11.65 13.37 0.01
CA ASN A 30 -12.38 12.62 1.03
C ASN A 30 -12.72 11.20 0.57
N THR A 31 -13.01 11.00 -0.72
CA THR A 31 -13.44 9.71 -1.26
C THR A 31 -12.28 8.77 -1.60
N PHE A 32 -11.04 9.31 -1.77
CA PHE A 32 -9.84 8.53 -2.05
C PHE A 32 -8.63 8.93 -1.19
N ALA A 33 -8.07 10.14 -1.36
CA ALA A 33 -6.77 10.49 -0.81
C ALA A 33 -6.64 10.38 0.72
N LYS A 34 -7.75 10.48 1.46
CA LYS A 34 -7.81 10.26 2.92
C LYS A 34 -8.27 8.86 3.31
N GLN A 35 -8.52 7.99 2.35
CA GLN A 35 -8.92 6.61 2.63
C GLN A 35 -7.69 5.72 2.77
N THR A 36 -7.76 4.71 3.63
CA THR A 36 -6.60 3.86 3.94
C THR A 36 -6.05 3.15 2.72
N VAL A 37 -6.90 2.75 1.77
CA VAL A 37 -6.49 2.08 0.53
C VAL A 37 -5.63 2.95 -0.39
N ALA A 38 -5.65 4.28 -0.22
CA ALA A 38 -4.78 5.20 -0.96
C ALA A 38 -3.34 5.26 -0.41
N HIS A 39 -3.04 4.53 0.67
CA HIS A 39 -1.75 4.51 1.34
C HIS A 39 -1.16 3.10 1.37
N ASN A 40 0.16 2.98 1.48
CA ASN A 40 0.87 1.70 1.54
C ASN A 40 0.78 1.11 2.96
N THR A 41 -0.39 0.67 3.36
CA THR A 41 -0.68 0.08 4.68
C THR A 41 -1.80 -0.95 4.58
N VAL A 42 -1.96 -1.79 5.60
CA VAL A 42 -3.00 -2.83 5.61
C VAL A 42 -4.38 -2.21 5.79
N VAL A 43 -5.32 -2.63 4.94
CA VAL A 43 -6.76 -2.41 5.08
C VAL A 43 -7.42 -3.71 5.55
N VAL A 44 -8.34 -3.61 6.49
CA VAL A 44 -9.10 -4.76 7.01
C VAL A 44 -10.55 -4.67 6.55
N ASP A 45 -11.07 -5.73 5.93
CA ASP A 45 -12.45 -5.86 5.46
C ASP A 45 -12.91 -4.68 4.57
N GLU A 46 -12.01 -4.14 3.73
CA GLU A 46 -12.26 -2.97 2.87
C GLU A 46 -12.73 -1.71 3.63
N ILE A 47 -12.45 -1.63 4.92
CA ILE A 47 -12.85 -0.51 5.77
C ILE A 47 -11.64 0.38 6.03
N SER A 48 -11.78 1.69 5.83
CA SER A 48 -10.73 2.63 6.21
C SER A 48 -10.49 2.69 7.71
N HIS A 49 -9.25 2.93 8.15
CA HIS A 49 -8.91 3.19 9.54
C HIS A 49 -9.88 4.21 10.15
N PHE A 50 -10.33 3.95 11.36
CA PHE A 50 -11.31 4.80 12.06
C PHE A 50 -12.62 5.01 11.28
N ASN A 51 -13.01 4.06 10.41
CA ASN A 51 -14.14 4.19 9.48
C ASN A 51 -14.05 5.46 8.59
N GLY A 52 -12.85 5.86 8.17
CA GLY A 52 -12.62 7.05 7.36
C GLY A 52 -12.86 8.38 8.09
N LYS A 53 -13.04 8.36 9.42
CA LYS A 53 -13.30 9.57 10.22
C LYS A 53 -12.01 10.28 10.57
N VAL A 54 -11.57 11.22 9.71
CA VAL A 54 -10.32 11.97 9.87
C VAL A 54 -10.21 12.65 11.25
N LYS A 55 -11.31 13.24 11.77
CA LYS A 55 -11.32 13.86 13.11
C LYS A 55 -11.04 12.86 14.24
N THR A 56 -11.41 11.60 14.05
CA THR A 56 -11.10 10.52 15.00
C THR A 56 -9.64 10.13 14.85
N GLY A 57 -9.20 9.86 13.61
CA GLY A 57 -7.82 9.47 13.32
C GLY A 57 -6.79 10.47 13.85
N ASN A 58 -7.05 11.77 13.73
CA ASN A 58 -6.16 12.84 14.24
C ASN A 58 -5.94 12.84 15.77
N LYS A 59 -6.73 12.06 16.51
CA LYS A 59 -6.58 11.91 17.98
C LYS A 59 -5.78 10.66 18.38
N HIS A 60 -5.40 9.84 17.41
CA HIS A 60 -4.70 8.60 17.63
C HIS A 60 -3.37 8.60 16.86
N HIS A 61 -2.40 7.90 17.39
CA HIS A 61 -1.11 7.65 16.76
C HIS A 61 -0.65 6.24 17.11
N PRO A 62 0.18 5.62 16.26
CA PRO A 62 0.84 4.39 16.62
C PRO A 62 1.80 4.58 17.79
N GLU A 63 1.93 3.58 18.63
CA GLU A 63 2.97 3.49 19.65
C GLU A 63 4.27 3.01 19.00
N LEU A 64 5.36 3.74 19.22
CA LEU A 64 6.69 3.29 18.81
C LEU A 64 7.18 2.21 19.77
N LEU A 65 7.30 0.98 19.29
CA LEU A 65 7.79 -0.14 20.11
C LEU A 65 9.31 -0.12 20.24
N PHE A 66 10.02 0.12 19.12
CA PHE A 66 11.46 0.31 19.15
C PHE A 66 11.97 0.99 17.88
N PHE A 67 13.15 1.58 17.97
CA PHE A 67 14.01 1.98 16.88
C PHE A 67 15.44 1.53 17.17
N ALA A 68 16.08 0.87 16.20
CA ALA A 68 17.47 0.42 16.28
C ALA A 68 18.24 0.79 15.03
N LYS A 69 19.52 1.13 15.17
CA LYS A 69 20.41 1.48 14.05
C LYS A 69 21.82 1.01 14.35
N ASN A 70 22.47 0.42 13.33
CA ASN A 70 23.88 0.07 13.36
C ASN A 70 24.53 0.26 11.97
N LYS A 71 25.74 -0.27 11.75
CA LYS A 71 26.45 -0.16 10.45
C LYS A 71 25.76 -0.97 9.34
N GLN A 72 25.07 -2.05 9.68
CA GLN A 72 24.37 -2.94 8.75
C GLN A 72 23.01 -2.42 8.32
N GLY A 73 22.40 -1.50 9.10
CA GLY A 73 21.10 -0.97 8.76
C GLY A 73 20.36 -0.29 9.89
N SER A 74 19.07 -0.14 9.69
CA SER A 74 18.14 0.40 10.70
C SER A 74 16.83 -0.37 10.69
N MET A 75 16.17 -0.43 11.83
CA MET A 75 14.87 -1.08 11.99
C MET A 75 14.00 -0.26 12.94
N SER A 76 12.71 -0.19 12.65
CA SER A 76 11.69 0.40 13.52
C SER A 76 10.46 -0.48 13.55
N SER A 77 9.76 -0.47 14.69
CA SER A 77 8.47 -1.13 14.83
C SER A 77 7.50 -0.22 15.57
N ALA A 78 6.27 -0.16 15.07
CA ALA A 78 5.19 0.58 15.70
C ALA A 78 3.90 -0.24 15.67
N GLN A 79 3.00 0.02 16.61
CA GLN A 79 1.74 -0.68 16.77
C GLN A 79 0.59 0.30 17.00
N ILE A 80 -0.59 -0.04 16.50
CA ILE A 80 -1.84 0.66 16.79
C ILE A 80 -2.97 -0.33 16.99
N ASP A 81 -3.70 -0.17 18.10
CA ASP A 81 -4.79 -1.06 18.51
C ASP A 81 -6.18 -0.40 18.35
N THR A 82 -6.20 0.84 17.87
CA THR A 82 -7.41 1.67 17.81
C THR A 82 -7.90 1.96 16.39
N ALA A 83 -7.13 1.57 15.38
CA ALA A 83 -7.48 1.83 13.98
C ALA A 83 -8.74 1.08 13.53
N TYR A 84 -8.92 -0.13 14.05
CA TYR A 84 -10.10 -0.97 13.87
C TYR A 84 -10.58 -1.50 15.22
N LYS A 85 -11.85 -1.88 15.28
CA LYS A 85 -12.38 -2.55 16.46
C LYS A 85 -11.86 -3.99 16.53
N ASP A 86 -11.32 -4.41 17.65
CA ASP A 86 -10.86 -5.77 17.93
C ASP A 86 -9.71 -6.25 16.99
N VAL A 87 -8.95 -5.31 16.39
CA VAL A 87 -7.79 -5.62 15.54
C VAL A 87 -6.60 -4.78 15.96
N SER A 88 -5.48 -5.44 16.20
CA SER A 88 -4.17 -4.82 16.44
C SER A 88 -3.34 -4.88 15.15
N LEU A 89 -2.77 -3.75 14.77
CA LEU A 89 -1.86 -3.64 13.63
C LEU A 89 -0.47 -3.29 14.13
N LYS A 90 0.52 -4.13 13.79
CA LYS A 90 1.93 -3.84 14.04
C LYS A 90 2.70 -3.88 12.72
N ARG A 91 3.47 -2.84 12.46
CA ARG A 91 4.36 -2.76 11.30
C ARG A 91 5.81 -2.71 11.78
N THR A 92 6.65 -3.56 11.20
CA THR A 92 8.09 -3.54 11.39
C THR A 92 8.76 -3.31 10.04
N MET A 93 9.54 -2.24 9.94
CA MET A 93 10.31 -1.92 8.74
C MET A 93 11.79 -1.98 9.03
N ALA A 94 12.55 -2.61 8.14
CA ALA A 94 13.99 -2.65 8.22
C ALA A 94 14.63 -2.22 6.90
N LEU A 95 15.71 -1.44 7.00
CA LEU A 95 16.60 -1.13 5.89
C LEU A 95 17.91 -1.86 6.16
N VAL A 96 18.21 -2.87 5.35
CA VAL A 96 19.35 -3.79 5.58
C VAL A 96 20.36 -3.67 4.45
N LYS A 97 21.65 -3.53 4.81
CA LYS A 97 22.78 -3.60 3.88
C LYS A 97 23.34 -5.01 3.91
N LEU A 98 23.30 -5.68 2.79
CA LEU A 98 23.86 -7.02 2.62
C LEU A 98 25.12 -6.92 1.71
N PRO A 99 26.20 -7.61 2.02
CA PRO A 99 27.43 -7.59 1.20
C PRO A 99 27.18 -8.02 -0.26
N GLU A 100 26.25 -8.95 -0.45
CA GLU A 100 25.91 -9.55 -1.74
C GLU A 100 25.06 -8.64 -2.63
N ILE A 101 24.46 -7.58 -2.05
CA ILE A 101 23.54 -6.69 -2.75
C ILE A 101 24.09 -5.25 -2.72
N LYS A 102 24.27 -4.66 -3.91
CA LYS A 102 24.82 -3.29 -4.03
C LYS A 102 23.91 -2.20 -3.43
N LYS A 103 22.63 -2.47 -3.29
CA LYS A 103 21.65 -1.52 -2.75
C LYS A 103 21.03 -2.09 -1.47
N PRO A 104 20.62 -1.23 -0.52
CA PRO A 104 19.92 -1.70 0.67
C PRO A 104 18.63 -2.43 0.31
N LEU A 105 18.33 -3.49 1.06
CA LEU A 105 17.06 -4.18 1.04
C LEU A 105 16.10 -3.49 2.03
N VAL A 106 14.88 -3.21 1.60
CA VAL A 106 13.79 -2.82 2.49
C VAL A 106 12.98 -4.07 2.81
N ILE A 107 12.80 -4.35 4.08
CA ILE A 107 11.94 -5.42 4.60
C ILE A 107 10.77 -4.74 5.31
N ASP A 108 9.55 -5.12 4.95
CA ASP A 108 8.32 -4.59 5.51
C ASP A 108 7.43 -5.74 5.98
N ILE A 109 7.10 -5.76 7.26
CA ILE A 109 6.34 -6.84 7.89
C ILE A 109 5.13 -6.22 8.59
N PHE A 110 3.95 -6.65 8.18
CA PHE A 110 2.70 -6.38 8.90
C PHE A 110 2.30 -7.60 9.72
N ASP A 111 2.03 -7.40 10.99
CA ASP A 111 1.50 -8.37 11.92
C ASP A 111 0.11 -7.89 12.33
N VAL A 112 -0.92 -8.62 11.89
CA VAL A 112 -2.33 -8.30 12.14
C VAL A 112 -2.87 -9.32 13.12
N LYS A 113 -3.35 -8.88 14.27
CA LYS A 113 -3.96 -9.73 15.30
C LYS A 113 -5.41 -9.37 15.48
N SER A 114 -6.28 -10.36 15.53
CA SER A 114 -7.70 -10.19 15.80
C SER A 114 -8.24 -11.37 16.58
N ASP A 115 -9.21 -11.12 17.43
CA ASP A 115 -9.97 -12.17 18.14
C ASP A 115 -11.01 -12.84 17.22
N LYS A 116 -11.28 -12.29 16.04
CA LYS A 116 -12.15 -12.88 15.02
C LYS A 116 -11.42 -13.96 14.25
N LYS A 117 -12.18 -14.94 13.76
CA LYS A 117 -11.62 -16.12 13.07
C LYS A 117 -11.03 -15.81 11.70
N SER A 118 -11.54 -14.81 10.97
CA SER A 118 -11.06 -14.44 9.64
C SER A 118 -11.37 -12.99 9.29
N HIS A 119 -10.47 -12.37 8.53
CA HIS A 119 -10.61 -11.05 7.91
C HIS A 119 -10.08 -11.12 6.48
N GLN A 120 -10.62 -10.30 5.61
CA GLN A 120 -9.94 -9.92 4.38
C GLN A 120 -8.89 -8.87 4.71
N LEU A 121 -7.67 -9.07 4.23
CA LEU A 121 -6.56 -8.14 4.43
C LEU A 121 -6.06 -7.69 3.06
N ASP A 122 -6.13 -6.40 2.78
CA ASP A 122 -5.59 -5.83 1.56
C ASP A 122 -4.32 -5.03 1.89
N LEU A 123 -3.27 -5.23 1.12
CA LEU A 123 -2.02 -4.48 1.23
C LEU A 123 -1.75 -3.74 -0.08
N PRO A 124 -2.25 -2.50 -0.22
CA PRO A 124 -1.95 -1.66 -1.37
C PRO A 124 -0.46 -1.36 -1.47
N LEU A 125 0.07 -1.38 -2.69
CA LEU A 125 1.37 -0.84 -3.03
C LEU A 125 1.19 0.18 -4.16
N HIS A 126 1.35 1.44 -3.83
CA HIS A 126 1.36 2.53 -4.80
C HIS A 126 2.80 2.80 -5.21
N TYR A 127 3.13 2.57 -6.47
CA TYR A 127 4.47 2.77 -7.00
C TYR A 127 4.46 3.74 -8.19
N GLN A 128 5.60 4.34 -8.46
CA GLN A 128 5.81 5.19 -9.62
C GLN A 128 6.51 4.41 -10.72
N GLY A 129 6.00 4.51 -11.94
CA GLY A 129 6.60 3.90 -13.10
C GLY A 129 5.72 2.87 -13.79
N GLN A 130 6.32 2.05 -14.61
CA GLN A 130 5.66 1.08 -15.46
C GLN A 130 5.92 -0.35 -14.98
N LEU A 131 4.86 -1.16 -14.84
CA LEU A 131 4.98 -2.60 -14.62
C LEU A 131 5.70 -3.24 -15.81
N ILE A 132 6.75 -4.02 -15.52
CA ILE A 132 7.60 -4.65 -16.53
C ILE A 132 7.46 -6.17 -16.50
N ASP A 133 7.47 -6.76 -15.30
CA ASP A 133 7.57 -8.22 -15.16
C ASP A 133 6.93 -8.71 -13.86
N THR A 134 6.42 -9.94 -13.92
CA THR A 134 5.98 -10.73 -12.77
C THR A 134 6.47 -12.17 -12.93
N ASN A 135 6.70 -12.87 -11.82
CA ASN A 135 7.05 -14.30 -11.86
C ASN A 135 5.83 -15.23 -11.79
N PHE A 136 4.65 -14.70 -12.04
CA PHE A 136 3.37 -15.42 -12.07
C PHE A 136 2.53 -14.95 -13.26
N THR A 137 1.60 -15.79 -13.70
CA THR A 137 0.67 -15.47 -14.79
C THR A 137 -0.35 -14.43 -14.33
N VAL A 138 -0.65 -13.49 -15.21
CA VAL A 138 -1.61 -12.40 -14.96
C VAL A 138 -2.72 -12.44 -15.98
N ASP A 139 -3.97 -12.44 -15.51
CA ASP A 139 -5.16 -12.33 -16.36
C ASP A 139 -5.52 -10.87 -16.55
N THR A 140 -5.44 -10.39 -17.80
CA THR A 140 -5.68 -8.98 -18.13
C THR A 140 -7.12 -8.70 -18.53
N HIS A 141 -7.70 -7.63 -17.99
CA HIS A 141 -9.05 -7.16 -18.30
C HIS A 141 -9.00 -6.03 -19.34
N THR A 142 -9.05 -6.40 -20.63
CA THR A 142 -8.93 -5.41 -21.72
C THR A 142 -10.26 -4.94 -22.28
N LYS A 143 -11.34 -5.71 -22.10
CA LYS A 143 -12.67 -5.42 -22.69
C LYS A 143 -13.59 -4.66 -21.75
N SER A 144 -13.47 -4.90 -20.45
CA SER A 144 -14.25 -4.21 -19.44
C SER A 144 -13.43 -4.13 -18.14
N ILE A 145 -13.37 -2.97 -17.56
CA ILE A 145 -12.79 -2.75 -16.24
C ILE A 145 -13.91 -2.33 -15.30
N SER A 146 -13.81 -2.73 -14.04
CA SER A 146 -14.74 -2.33 -12.99
C SER A 146 -13.98 -1.82 -11.79
N ALA A 147 -14.61 -0.95 -11.01
CA ALA A 147 -14.08 -0.56 -9.72
C ALA A 147 -14.09 -1.76 -8.77
N LEU A 148 -13.10 -1.83 -7.85
CA LEU A 148 -13.01 -2.89 -6.84
C LEU A 148 -14.14 -2.82 -5.82
N GLY A 149 -14.76 -1.65 -5.63
CA GLY A 149 -15.84 -1.47 -4.70
C GLY A 149 -16.56 -0.13 -4.90
N ASP A 150 -17.45 0.22 -3.98
CA ASP A 150 -18.34 1.39 -4.07
C ASP A 150 -18.04 2.47 -3.03
N LYS A 151 -17.13 2.23 -2.09
CA LYS A 151 -16.81 3.12 -0.96
C LYS A 151 -15.37 2.93 -0.45
N ASN A 152 -14.99 3.73 0.56
CA ASN A 152 -13.71 3.65 1.28
C ASN A 152 -12.46 3.75 0.38
N GLY A 153 -12.59 4.37 -0.81
CA GLY A 153 -11.53 4.53 -1.78
C GLY A 153 -11.50 3.47 -2.89
N TYR A 154 -12.12 2.31 -2.69
CA TYR A 154 -12.16 1.21 -3.66
C TYR A 154 -12.92 1.56 -4.94
N GLN A 155 -13.86 2.50 -4.89
CA GLN A 155 -14.57 3.04 -6.06
C GLN A 155 -13.65 3.77 -7.05
N HIS A 156 -12.44 4.13 -6.63
CA HIS A 156 -11.43 4.77 -7.46
C HIS A 156 -10.34 3.81 -7.96
N LEU A 157 -10.39 2.54 -7.58
CA LEU A 157 -9.46 1.51 -7.99
C LEU A 157 -10.08 0.63 -9.07
N TRP A 158 -9.71 0.89 -10.32
CA TRP A 158 -10.23 0.17 -11.49
C TRP A 158 -9.37 -1.05 -11.78
N LEU A 159 -9.95 -2.24 -11.64
CA LEU A 159 -9.27 -3.51 -11.87
C LEU A 159 -8.91 -3.65 -13.35
N THR A 160 -7.62 -3.75 -13.63
CA THR A 160 -7.08 -3.92 -14.99
C THR A 160 -6.53 -5.32 -15.22
N ALA A 161 -6.11 -5.99 -14.17
CA ALA A 161 -5.64 -7.37 -14.22
C ALA A 161 -5.65 -7.98 -12.82
N ASN A 162 -5.71 -9.30 -12.75
CA ASN A 162 -5.57 -10.05 -11.50
C ASN A 162 -4.78 -11.34 -11.69
N SER A 163 -4.36 -11.92 -10.59
CA SER A 163 -3.67 -13.20 -10.53
C SER A 163 -3.90 -13.85 -9.17
N GLN A 164 -3.89 -15.16 -9.17
CA GLN A 164 -3.79 -15.96 -7.95
C GLN A 164 -2.48 -16.75 -8.01
N PRO A 165 -1.37 -16.16 -7.52
CA PRO A 165 -0.07 -16.82 -7.59
C PRO A 165 -0.04 -18.05 -6.71
N GLU A 166 0.76 -19.03 -7.13
CA GLU A 166 1.02 -20.22 -6.31
C GLU A 166 1.70 -19.82 -5.00
N LYS A 167 1.48 -20.66 -3.97
CA LYS A 167 2.16 -20.50 -2.67
C LYS A 167 3.67 -20.39 -2.83
N GLY A 168 4.25 -19.34 -2.28
CA GLY A 168 5.70 -19.10 -2.33
C GLY A 168 6.06 -17.61 -2.43
N LEU A 169 6.86 -17.26 -3.40
CA LEU A 169 7.32 -15.90 -3.63
C LEU A 169 6.63 -15.30 -4.85
N ALA A 170 5.82 -14.29 -4.65
CA ALA A 170 5.29 -13.44 -5.72
C ALA A 170 6.20 -12.24 -5.91
N LYS A 171 6.66 -12.00 -7.15
CA LYS A 171 7.54 -10.90 -7.53
C LYS A 171 6.85 -10.02 -8.55
N VAL A 172 6.93 -8.71 -8.31
CA VAL A 172 6.45 -7.67 -9.22
C VAL A 172 7.60 -6.70 -9.46
N THR A 173 7.97 -6.49 -10.72
CA THR A 173 9.06 -5.59 -11.11
C THR A 173 8.52 -4.44 -11.93
N TRP A 174 8.92 -3.22 -11.59
CA TRP A 174 8.59 -2.02 -12.35
C TRP A 174 9.82 -1.18 -12.68
N LEU A 175 9.71 -0.44 -13.77
CA LEU A 175 10.69 0.54 -14.22
C LEU A 175 10.23 1.93 -13.77
N ASN A 176 11.01 2.59 -12.97
CA ASN A 176 10.76 3.96 -12.55
C ASN A 176 11.32 4.96 -13.58
N ASP A 177 10.81 6.17 -13.62
CA ASP A 177 11.21 7.25 -14.52
C ASP A 177 12.72 7.61 -14.46
N ASN A 178 13.38 7.23 -13.36
CA ASN A 178 14.83 7.37 -13.23
C ASN A 178 15.64 6.29 -13.98
N GLY A 179 14.99 5.44 -14.77
CA GLY A 179 15.60 4.36 -15.54
C GLY A 179 16.07 3.17 -14.70
N LYS A 180 15.56 3.02 -13.47
CA LYS A 180 15.94 1.92 -12.57
C LYS A 180 14.78 0.98 -12.36
N PHE A 181 15.11 -0.30 -12.28
CA PHE A 181 14.18 -1.35 -11.91
C PHE A 181 14.10 -1.51 -10.40
N TYR A 182 12.89 -1.73 -9.94
CA TYR A 182 12.58 -2.08 -8.55
C TYR A 182 11.73 -3.33 -8.54
N THR A 183 12.00 -4.22 -7.61
CA THR A 183 11.23 -5.45 -7.46
C THR A 183 10.72 -5.54 -6.03
N GLN A 184 9.41 -5.69 -5.89
CA GLN A 184 8.79 -6.14 -4.67
C GLN A 184 8.72 -7.66 -4.70
N THR A 185 9.03 -8.28 -3.58
CA THR A 185 8.84 -9.73 -3.37
C THR A 185 7.97 -9.91 -2.15
N ALA A 186 6.84 -10.57 -2.31
CA ALA A 186 5.93 -10.95 -1.23
C ALA A 186 5.95 -12.45 -1.02
N ILE A 187 5.83 -12.90 0.24
CA ILE A 187 5.54 -14.29 0.57
C ILE A 187 4.02 -14.42 0.53
N VAL A 188 3.52 -15.31 -0.30
CA VAL A 188 2.09 -15.52 -0.52
C VAL A 188 1.69 -16.95 -0.19
N ASP A 189 0.45 -17.13 0.21
CA ASP A 189 -0.19 -18.43 0.34
C ASP A 189 -1.18 -18.69 -0.81
N GLY A 190 -1.82 -19.86 -0.83
CA GLY A 190 -2.76 -20.23 -1.90
C GLY A 190 -4.07 -19.43 -1.92
N ASN A 191 -4.32 -18.59 -0.91
CA ASN A 191 -5.51 -17.72 -0.81
C ASN A 191 -5.19 -16.27 -1.18
N THR A 192 -3.93 -15.96 -1.51
CA THR A 192 -3.52 -14.61 -1.88
C THR A 192 -3.92 -14.32 -3.33
N GLU A 193 -4.65 -13.23 -3.52
CA GLU A 193 -4.91 -12.66 -4.84
C GLU A 193 -4.08 -11.39 -5.04
N VAL A 194 -3.51 -11.21 -6.23
CA VAL A 194 -2.80 -10.00 -6.64
C VAL A 194 -3.67 -9.24 -7.63
N LEU A 195 -4.03 -8.02 -7.27
CA LEU A 195 -4.88 -7.15 -8.09
C LEU A 195 -4.04 -5.99 -8.66
N PHE A 196 -4.12 -5.78 -9.96
CA PHE A 196 -3.52 -4.63 -10.62
C PHE A 196 -4.61 -3.63 -10.95
N THR A 197 -4.45 -2.42 -10.46
CA THR A 197 -5.46 -1.39 -10.60
C THR A 197 -4.91 -0.10 -11.20
N ARG A 198 -5.81 0.67 -11.80
CA ARG A 198 -5.57 2.08 -12.13
C ARG A 198 -6.45 2.94 -11.25
N ILE A 199 -5.90 4.05 -10.79
CA ILE A 199 -6.64 5.05 -10.05
C ILE A 199 -7.39 5.93 -11.05
N GLY A 200 -8.68 6.12 -10.82
CA GLY A 200 -9.56 6.96 -11.64
C GLY A 200 -10.75 7.50 -10.85
N ALA A 201 -11.34 8.57 -11.33
CA ALA A 201 -12.56 9.17 -10.79
C ALA A 201 -13.80 8.69 -11.55
#